data_1efcd2d1a5187b37ab7a4808b29d7e09
#
_entry.id   1efcd2d1a5187b37ab7a4808b29d7e09
#
_cell.length_a   1.000
_cell.length_b   1.000
_cell.length_c   1.000
_cell.angle_alpha   90.00
_cell.angle_beta   90.00
_cell.angle_gamma   90.00
#
_symmetry.space_group_name_H-M   'P 1'
#
loop_
_entity.id
_entity.type
_entity.pdbx_description
1 polymer ?
#
loop_
_entity_poly.entity_id
_entity_poly.type
_entity_poly.pdbx_seq_one_letter_code
_entity_poly.pdbx_strand_id
1 'polypeptide(L)'
;RDRFQTWFELIDSFDSLKEKAVNYYAINIFYQRIKNKGEIPLFPYSVEDFNRLISEDLKRLAYILICIKYNIPQYYGFNKLIVLGSYNIEQFIDFSSRLYDELIAKSILNRDSVRLDAKEQNNIIKKRCEELFGELV
;
A
#
# COMPACT_ATOMS: atom_id res chain seq x y z
N ARG A 1 -10.21 -10.78 22.72
CA ARG A 1 -11.23 -9.99 22.01
C ARG A 1 -11.70 -8.80 22.84
N ASP A 2 -11.96 -9.00 24.13
CA ASP A 2 -12.54 -7.97 25.01
C ASP A 2 -11.66 -6.73 25.24
N ARG A 3 -10.32 -6.86 25.14
CA ARG A 3 -9.37 -5.75 25.38
C ARG A 3 -9.35 -4.70 24.26
N PHE A 4 -9.79 -5.08 23.07
CA PHE A 4 -9.85 -4.22 21.89
C PHE A 4 -11.29 -3.86 21.49
N GLN A 5 -12.28 -4.18 22.30
CA GLN A 5 -13.69 -3.98 21.97
C GLN A 5 -14.00 -2.53 21.62
N THR A 6 -13.52 -1.58 22.43
CA THR A 6 -13.70 -0.14 22.18
C THR A 6 -13.08 0.31 20.85
N TRP A 7 -11.94 -0.30 20.47
CA TRP A 7 -11.28 0.00 19.20
C TRP A 7 -12.09 -0.54 18.02
N PHE A 8 -12.67 -1.72 18.13
CA PHE A 8 -13.51 -2.27 17.08
C PHE A 8 -14.79 -1.44 16.90
N GLU A 9 -15.42 -1.00 17.97
CA GLU A 9 -16.58 -0.11 17.91
C GLU A 9 -16.24 1.24 17.27
N LEU A 10 -15.08 1.81 17.58
CA LEU A 10 -14.59 3.02 16.95
C LEU A 10 -14.39 2.82 15.44
N ILE A 11 -13.75 1.72 15.02
CA ILE A 11 -13.49 1.44 13.59
C ILE A 11 -14.81 1.20 12.85
N ASP A 12 -15.77 0.52 13.48
CA ASP A 12 -17.07 0.27 12.87
C ASP A 12 -17.87 1.55 12.63
N SER A 13 -17.57 2.63 13.38
CA SER A 13 -18.16 3.96 13.17
C SER A 13 -17.60 4.72 11.96
N PHE A 14 -16.49 4.29 11.35
CA PHE A 14 -15.91 4.96 10.19
C PHE A 14 -16.78 4.72 8.94
N ASP A 15 -16.88 5.71 8.07
CA ASP A 15 -17.72 5.61 6.86
C ASP A 15 -17.02 4.85 5.73
N SER A 16 -15.69 4.97 5.63
CA SER A 16 -14.90 4.39 4.56
C SER A 16 -14.55 2.92 4.81
N LEU A 17 -14.94 2.02 3.90
CA LEU A 17 -14.55 0.61 3.94
C LEU A 17 -13.03 0.42 3.90
N LYS A 18 -12.33 1.25 3.11
CA LYS A 18 -10.86 1.25 3.05
C LYS A 18 -10.26 1.59 4.40
N GLU A 19 -10.78 2.62 5.06
CA GLU A 19 -10.31 3.06 6.37
C GLU A 19 -10.56 1.99 7.45
N LYS A 20 -11.74 1.38 7.45
CA LYS A 20 -12.03 0.23 8.33
C LYS A 20 -11.01 -0.89 8.13
N ALA A 21 -10.81 -1.33 6.90
CA ALA A 21 -9.89 -2.42 6.58
C ALA A 21 -8.45 -2.14 7.03
N VAL A 22 -7.95 -0.92 6.77
CA VAL A 22 -6.60 -0.50 7.17
C VAL A 22 -6.47 -0.50 8.70
N ASN A 23 -7.42 0.05 9.42
CA ASN A 23 -7.38 0.11 10.88
C ASN A 23 -7.52 -1.27 11.53
N TYR A 24 -8.39 -2.15 11.03
CA TYR A 24 -8.46 -3.54 11.49
C TYR A 24 -7.13 -4.28 11.28
N TYR A 25 -6.50 -4.09 10.14
CA TYR A 25 -5.22 -4.71 9.84
C TYR A 25 -4.09 -4.13 10.72
N ALA A 26 -4.11 -2.83 10.98
CA ALA A 26 -3.18 -2.15 11.89
C ALA A 26 -3.29 -2.69 13.32
N ILE A 27 -4.50 -2.90 13.84
CA ILE A 27 -4.72 -3.54 15.14
C ILE A 27 -4.13 -4.95 15.16
N ASN A 28 -4.31 -5.72 14.10
CA ASN A 28 -3.75 -7.08 14.02
C ASN A 28 -2.22 -7.05 14.09
N ILE A 29 -1.56 -6.17 13.35
CA ILE A 29 -0.10 -5.99 13.41
C ILE A 29 0.33 -5.59 14.83
N PHE A 30 -0.36 -4.62 15.44
CA PHE A 30 -0.09 -4.18 16.80
C PHE A 30 -0.23 -5.33 17.80
N TYR A 31 -1.31 -6.09 17.73
CA TYR A 31 -1.54 -7.25 18.58
C TYR A 31 -0.42 -8.30 18.46
N GLN A 32 0.01 -8.62 17.25
CA GLN A 32 1.12 -9.55 17.04
C GLN A 32 2.42 -9.03 17.66
N ARG A 33 2.70 -7.74 17.56
CA ARG A 33 3.89 -7.12 18.17
C ARG A 33 3.87 -7.22 19.69
N ILE A 34 2.77 -6.87 20.35
CA ILE A 34 2.66 -6.95 21.82
C ILE A 34 2.66 -8.40 22.31
N LYS A 35 2.03 -9.31 21.57
CA LYS A 35 2.07 -10.75 21.87
C LYS A 35 3.49 -11.31 21.83
N ASN A 36 4.24 -10.98 20.81
CA ASN A 36 5.63 -11.44 20.64
C ASN A 36 6.56 -10.88 21.73
N LYS A 37 6.27 -9.68 22.23
CA LYS A 37 7.02 -9.07 23.35
C LYS A 37 6.55 -9.53 24.72
N GLY A 38 5.43 -10.24 24.81
CA GLY A 38 4.81 -10.61 26.10
C GLY A 38 4.14 -9.44 26.85
N GLU A 39 3.91 -8.31 26.15
CA GLU A 39 3.37 -7.06 26.72
C GLU A 39 1.85 -6.97 26.60
N ILE A 40 1.13 -8.06 26.80
CA ILE A 40 -0.35 -8.04 26.72
C ILE A 40 -0.89 -7.25 27.92
N PRO A 41 -1.70 -6.18 27.71
CA PRO A 41 -2.18 -5.35 28.79
C PRO A 41 -3.17 -6.09 29.70
N LEU A 42 -3.17 -5.74 30.97
CA LEU A 42 -4.13 -6.26 31.95
C LEU A 42 -5.53 -5.63 31.80
N PHE A 43 -5.58 -4.38 31.34
CA PHE A 43 -6.81 -3.61 31.20
C PHE A 43 -7.18 -3.40 29.72
N PRO A 44 -8.48 -3.20 29.39
CA PRO A 44 -8.92 -2.83 28.07
C PRO A 44 -8.30 -1.50 27.61
N TYR A 45 -8.02 -1.38 26.31
CA TYR A 45 -7.54 -0.14 25.71
C TYR A 45 -8.68 0.87 25.54
N SER A 46 -8.39 2.16 25.78
CA SER A 46 -9.29 3.29 25.54
C SER A 46 -9.20 3.81 24.09
N VAL A 47 -10.07 4.76 23.74
CA VAL A 47 -10.02 5.47 22.46
C VAL A 47 -8.74 6.33 22.34
N GLU A 48 -8.31 6.95 23.45
CA GLU A 48 -7.08 7.73 23.51
C GLU A 48 -5.86 6.85 23.24
N ASP A 49 -5.86 5.62 23.76
CA ASP A 49 -4.81 4.64 23.49
C ASP A 49 -4.76 4.27 22.00
N PHE A 50 -5.91 4.16 21.33
CA PHE A 50 -5.96 3.93 19.89
C PHE A 50 -5.20 5.01 19.11
N ASN A 51 -5.51 6.28 19.37
CA ASN A 51 -4.86 7.39 18.68
C ASN A 51 -3.35 7.48 18.95
N ARG A 52 -2.93 7.06 20.13
CA ARG A 52 -1.51 7.05 20.52
C ARG A 52 -0.73 5.87 19.96
N LEU A 53 -1.31 4.66 20.00
CA LEU A 53 -0.62 3.41 19.69
C LEU A 53 -0.75 2.98 18.23
N ILE A 54 -1.87 3.30 17.59
CA ILE A 54 -2.09 3.06 16.15
C ILE A 54 -1.63 4.29 15.37
N SER A 55 -0.33 4.39 15.16
CA SER A 55 0.30 5.52 14.46
C SER A 55 -0.04 5.54 12.97
N GLU A 56 0.15 6.69 12.32
CA GLU A 56 -0.01 6.83 10.87
C GLU A 56 0.98 5.94 10.10
N ASP A 57 2.20 5.74 10.62
CA ASP A 57 3.17 4.82 10.01
C ASP A 57 2.71 3.36 10.08
N LEU A 58 2.07 2.97 11.18
CA LEU A 58 1.48 1.63 11.31
C LEU A 58 0.31 1.44 10.34
N LYS A 59 -0.52 2.45 10.14
CA LYS A 59 -1.61 2.44 9.15
C LYS A 59 -1.07 2.35 7.72
N ARG A 60 0.00 3.08 7.39
CA ARG A 60 0.68 2.99 6.09
C ARG A 60 1.22 1.58 5.84
N LEU A 61 1.88 0.99 6.84
CA LEU A 61 2.35 -0.39 6.76
C LEU A 61 1.20 -1.36 6.55
N ALA A 62 0.12 -1.22 7.30
CA ALA A 62 -1.08 -2.04 7.16
C ALA A 62 -1.66 -1.96 5.74
N TYR A 63 -1.75 -0.76 5.17
CA TYR A 63 -2.21 -0.54 3.80
C TYR A 63 -1.32 -1.24 2.77
N ILE A 64 0.00 -1.10 2.89
CA ILE A 64 0.97 -1.76 2.00
C ILE A 64 0.80 -3.29 2.06
N LEU A 65 0.69 -3.86 3.27
CA LEU A 65 0.52 -5.30 3.45
C LEU A 65 -0.82 -5.81 2.88
N ILE A 66 -1.90 -5.05 3.03
CA ILE A 66 -3.19 -5.35 2.39
C ILE A 66 -3.04 -5.38 0.87
N CYS A 67 -2.39 -4.37 0.29
CA CYS A 67 -2.18 -4.29 -1.15
C CYS A 67 -1.35 -5.45 -1.69
N ILE A 68 -0.31 -5.86 -0.96
CA ILE A 68 0.50 -7.03 -1.32
C ILE A 68 -0.35 -8.31 -1.24
N LYS A 69 -1.05 -8.51 -0.12
CA LYS A 69 -1.84 -9.73 0.12
C LYS A 69 -2.95 -9.93 -0.89
N TYR A 70 -3.64 -8.86 -1.28
CA TYR A 70 -4.78 -8.91 -2.19
C TYR A 70 -4.45 -8.47 -3.62
N ASN A 71 -3.16 -8.28 -3.92
CA ASN A 71 -2.67 -7.86 -5.23
C ASN A 71 -3.38 -6.60 -5.76
N ILE A 72 -3.56 -5.61 -4.88
CA ILE A 72 -4.18 -4.32 -5.22
C ILE A 72 -3.12 -3.42 -5.86
N PRO A 73 -3.36 -2.86 -7.06
CA PRO A 73 -2.42 -1.96 -7.71
C PRO A 73 -2.15 -0.70 -6.88
N GLN A 74 -0.88 -0.35 -6.70
CA GLN A 74 -0.45 0.86 -5.96
C GLN A 74 0.25 1.88 -6.86
N TYR A 75 1.02 1.41 -7.84
CA TYR A 75 1.90 2.20 -8.68
C TYR A 75 1.28 2.40 -10.05
N TYR A 76 0.33 3.34 -10.15
CA TYR A 76 -0.32 3.71 -11.40
C TYR A 76 -0.77 5.17 -11.37
N GLY A 77 -0.97 5.72 -12.58
CA GLY A 77 -1.39 7.09 -12.80
C GLY A 77 -0.25 8.11 -12.73
N PHE A 78 -0.48 9.24 -13.37
CA PHE A 78 0.54 10.28 -13.59
C PHE A 78 1.08 10.86 -12.27
N ASN A 79 0.21 11.14 -11.31
CA ASN A 79 0.63 11.68 -10.02
C ASN A 79 1.55 10.73 -9.25
N LYS A 80 1.29 9.42 -9.31
CA LYS A 80 2.16 8.44 -8.68
C LYS A 80 3.51 8.34 -9.38
N LEU A 81 3.51 8.42 -10.69
CA LEU A 81 4.74 8.44 -11.49
C LEU A 81 5.61 9.65 -11.16
N ILE A 82 5.02 10.84 -11.00
CA ILE A 82 5.73 12.06 -10.56
C ILE A 82 6.35 11.84 -9.19
N VAL A 83 5.59 11.30 -8.23
CA VAL A 83 6.10 11.03 -6.87
C VAL A 83 7.26 10.06 -6.89
N LEU A 84 7.18 8.98 -7.66
CA LEU A 84 8.26 7.99 -7.80
C LEU A 84 9.52 8.57 -8.43
N GLY A 85 9.38 9.54 -9.35
CA GLY A 85 10.48 10.22 -10.00
C GLY A 85 10.90 11.56 -9.39
N SER A 86 10.25 12.02 -8.29
CA SER A 86 10.42 13.38 -7.75
C SER A 86 11.83 13.69 -7.24
N TYR A 87 12.60 12.68 -6.88
CA TYR A 87 13.97 12.84 -6.39
C TYR A 87 15.04 12.47 -7.41
N ASN A 88 14.66 11.92 -8.56
CA ASN A 88 15.60 11.48 -9.59
C ASN A 88 14.96 11.50 -10.97
N ILE A 89 15.38 12.45 -11.79
CA ILE A 89 14.86 12.61 -13.16
C ILE A 89 15.15 11.40 -14.05
N GLU A 90 16.26 10.70 -13.83
CA GLU A 90 16.59 9.49 -14.60
C GLU A 90 15.59 8.38 -14.33
N GLN A 91 15.17 8.21 -13.07
CA GLN A 91 14.15 7.24 -12.72
C GLN A 91 12.78 7.61 -13.29
N PHE A 92 12.44 8.90 -13.30
CA PHE A 92 11.20 9.36 -13.94
C PHE A 92 11.17 9.03 -15.43
N ILE A 93 12.28 9.32 -16.14
CA ILE A 93 12.42 9.03 -17.56
C ILE A 93 12.41 7.52 -17.80
N ASP A 94 13.09 6.74 -16.98
CA ASP A 94 13.15 5.28 -17.11
C ASP A 94 11.76 4.64 -16.94
N PHE A 95 11.02 4.98 -15.89
CA PHE A 95 9.64 4.49 -15.70
C PHE A 95 8.72 4.94 -16.83
N SER A 96 8.80 6.19 -17.25
CA SER A 96 8.00 6.74 -18.33
C SER A 96 8.29 6.03 -19.67
N SER A 97 9.55 5.77 -19.96
CA SER A 97 9.98 5.02 -21.15
C SER A 97 9.42 3.60 -21.15
N ARG A 98 9.48 2.88 -20.05
CA ARG A 98 8.93 1.52 -19.92
C ARG A 98 7.43 1.47 -20.15
N LEU A 99 6.69 2.42 -19.58
CA LEU A 99 5.25 2.55 -19.79
C LEU A 99 4.93 2.88 -21.26
N TYR A 100 5.72 3.75 -21.87
CA TYR A 100 5.55 4.13 -23.28
C TYR A 100 5.83 2.98 -24.24
N ASP A 101 6.90 2.22 -24.00
CA ASP A 101 7.23 1.04 -24.80
C ASP A 101 6.11 0.00 -24.78
N GLU A 102 5.48 -0.21 -23.63
CA GLU A 102 4.35 -1.11 -23.50
C GLU A 102 3.10 -0.57 -24.23
N LEU A 103 2.86 0.74 -24.16
CA LEU A 103 1.80 1.40 -24.93
C LEU A 103 1.99 1.21 -26.44
N ILE A 104 3.22 1.36 -26.95
CA ILE A 104 3.53 1.13 -28.35
C ILE A 104 3.32 -0.32 -28.73
N ALA A 105 3.83 -1.27 -27.95
CA ALA A 105 3.64 -2.69 -28.18
C ALA A 105 2.15 -3.04 -28.25
N LYS A 106 1.37 -2.52 -27.31
CA LYS A 106 -0.09 -2.72 -27.26
C LYS A 106 -0.79 -2.09 -28.48
N SER A 107 -0.33 -0.92 -28.95
CA SER A 107 -0.90 -0.25 -30.13
C SER A 107 -0.71 -1.03 -31.42
N ILE A 108 0.41 -1.76 -31.53
CA ILE A 108 0.72 -2.61 -32.68
C ILE A 108 -0.19 -3.85 -32.71
N LEU A 109 -0.45 -4.41 -31.51
CA LEU A 109 -1.26 -5.63 -31.36
C LEU A 109 -2.77 -5.35 -31.38
N ASN A 110 -3.21 -4.20 -30.90
CA ASN A 110 -4.62 -3.88 -30.69
C ASN A 110 -4.92 -2.43 -31.09
N ARG A 111 -5.49 -2.23 -32.28
CA ARG A 111 -5.69 -0.88 -32.87
C ARG A 111 -6.79 -0.05 -32.19
N ASP A 112 -7.67 -0.67 -31.37
CA ASP A 112 -8.91 -0.03 -30.92
C ASP A 112 -8.83 0.70 -29.58
N SER A 113 -7.86 0.44 -28.71
CA SER A 113 -7.64 1.24 -27.49
C SER A 113 -6.21 1.13 -26.96
N VAL A 114 -5.45 2.20 -27.11
CA VAL A 114 -4.09 2.29 -26.58
C VAL A 114 -4.16 2.87 -25.17
N ARG A 115 -4.35 1.99 -24.19
CA ARG A 115 -4.43 2.37 -22.77
C ARG A 115 -3.81 1.29 -21.89
N LEU A 116 -3.03 1.71 -20.90
CA LEU A 116 -2.59 0.83 -19.82
C LEU A 116 -3.53 1.00 -18.63
N ASP A 117 -4.11 -0.11 -18.16
CA ASP A 117 -4.90 -0.10 -16.93
C ASP A 117 -4.01 -0.01 -15.66
N ALA A 118 -4.63 0.16 -14.51
CA ALA A 118 -3.92 0.30 -13.24
C ALA A 118 -3.04 -0.90 -12.90
N LYS A 119 -3.49 -2.11 -13.24
CA LYS A 119 -2.76 -3.36 -12.96
C LYS A 119 -1.56 -3.51 -13.88
N GLU A 120 -1.71 -3.20 -15.17
CA GLU A 120 -0.61 -3.21 -16.14
C GLU A 120 0.48 -2.22 -15.74
N GLN A 121 0.12 -0.96 -15.42
CA GLN A 121 1.06 0.07 -14.95
C GLN A 121 1.80 -0.38 -13.69
N ASN A 122 1.09 -0.88 -12.70
CA ASN A 122 1.66 -1.36 -11.45
C ASN A 122 2.66 -2.51 -11.68
N ASN A 123 2.35 -3.45 -12.56
CA ASN A 123 3.23 -4.58 -12.86
C ASN A 123 4.52 -4.13 -13.57
N ILE A 124 4.43 -3.20 -14.52
CA ILE A 124 5.59 -2.65 -15.24
C ILE A 124 6.55 -1.95 -14.28
N ILE A 125 6.00 -1.08 -13.41
CA ILE A 125 6.79 -0.33 -12.42
C ILE A 125 7.44 -1.28 -11.41
N LYS A 126 6.69 -2.23 -10.86
CA LYS A 126 7.22 -3.24 -9.93
C LYS A 126 8.35 -4.05 -10.53
N LYS A 127 8.16 -4.56 -11.75
CA LYS A 127 9.19 -5.32 -12.46
C LYS A 127 10.47 -4.50 -12.64
N ARG A 128 10.34 -3.22 -13.03
CA ARG A 128 11.51 -2.35 -13.16
C ARG A 128 12.20 -2.07 -11.83
N CYS A 129 11.45 -1.88 -10.75
CA CYS A 129 12.02 -1.74 -9.40
C CYS A 129 12.80 -3.00 -8.99
N GLU A 130 12.29 -4.18 -9.29
CA GLU A 130 12.97 -5.45 -9.00
C GLU A 130 14.28 -5.59 -9.80
N GLU A 131 14.27 -5.22 -11.08
CA GLU A 131 15.46 -5.18 -11.92
C GLU A 131 16.52 -4.22 -11.34
N LEU A 132 16.14 -2.98 -11.02
CA LEU A 132 17.03 -1.98 -10.43
C LEU A 132 17.59 -2.43 -9.07
N PHE A 133 16.76 -3.07 -8.23
CA PHE A 133 17.22 -3.61 -6.96
C PHE A 133 18.23 -4.76 -7.16
N GLY A 134 18.02 -5.61 -8.16
CA GLY A 134 18.94 -6.68 -8.52
C GLY A 134 20.29 -6.17 -9.04
N GLU A 135 20.33 -5.01 -9.71
CA GLU A 135 21.56 -4.36 -10.15
C GLU A 135 22.41 -3.80 -8.98
N LEU A 136 21.80 -3.53 -7.82
CA LEU A 136 22.47 -3.02 -6.61
C LEU A 136 23.11 -4.12 -5.75
N VAL A 137 22.72 -5.36 -5.97
CA VAL A 137 23.18 -6.54 -5.22
C VAL A 137 24.20 -7.32 -6.06
#